data_8a87f6fd5d784b2ab82b2560d6985b47
#
_entry.id   8a87f6fd5d784b2ab82b2560d6985b47
#
_cell.length_a   1.000
_cell.length_b   1.000
_cell.length_c   1.000
_cell.angle_alpha   90.00
_cell.angle_beta   90.00
_cell.angle_gamma   90.00
#
_symmetry.space_group_name_H-M   'P 1'
#
loop_
_entity.id
_entity.type
_entity.pdbx_description
1 polymer ?
#
loop_
_entity_poly.entity_id
_entity_poly.type
_entity_poly.pdbx_seq_one_letter_code
_entity_poly.pdbx_strand_id
1 'polypeptide(L)'
;IKKLIYLKGHTFMKTHFKKIAALAVTLIMIISLSACGSKSENDADTLVYGSHDYTAINPALYEHGEINSLIFAGLTAHDKDNKLVPALAEKWEYDAATHTWKFHLRDGLKFHDGKDLTSEDVKFTLEAILDKKNNSEIVSNYQDIENITCPDKKTVVIKLSKENVAFADYMTIGILPKHLLKGKKLATAEFNQKPVGAGPYKLTSWDEGQSITLEKFDGYYAGKPHIKKIIFKIVENSDARLLQLKSGDLDMAQIEPKQAKSLKKDSKDFDIYRMNTADYRAIAYNYAGSKLFKTYPELANILSYGIDREAIIKSALLGEGQVAYSPIQKNKFNSSDIEKFAYNPDKIILHDVTLFGK
;
A
#
# COMPACT_ATOMS: atom_id res chain seq x y z
N ILE A 1 26.30 58.02 56.12
CA ILE A 1 26.06 56.63 56.61
C ILE A 1 24.80 56.01 55.94
N LYS A 2 23.72 56.76 55.69
CA LYS A 2 22.49 56.20 55.09
C LYS A 2 22.63 55.78 53.60
N LYS A 3 23.58 56.32 52.84
CA LYS A 3 23.77 55.99 51.39
C LYS A 3 24.51 54.66 51.16
N LEU A 4 25.28 54.17 52.11
CA LEU A 4 26.06 52.94 51.97
C LEU A 4 25.22 51.67 52.23
N ILE A 5 24.17 51.79 53.06
CA ILE A 5 23.30 50.65 53.42
C ILE A 5 22.34 50.28 52.25
N TYR A 6 21.92 51.25 51.42
CA TYR A 6 21.01 51.00 50.31
C TYR A 6 21.67 50.27 49.13
N LEU A 7 22.98 50.43 48.92
CA LEU A 7 23.72 49.77 47.84
C LEU A 7 24.03 48.27 48.13
N LYS A 8 24.15 47.87 49.39
CA LYS A 8 24.38 46.46 49.75
C LYS A 8 23.14 45.59 49.62
N GLY A 9 21.94 46.11 49.85
CA GLY A 9 20.70 45.40 49.73
C GLY A 9 20.34 45.04 48.27
N HIS A 10 20.60 45.94 47.32
CA HIS A 10 20.29 45.76 45.92
C HIS A 10 21.20 44.73 45.22
N THR A 11 22.44 44.58 45.62
CA THR A 11 23.40 43.59 45.07
C THR A 11 23.10 42.20 45.57
N PHE A 12 22.70 42.09 46.84
CA PHE A 12 22.35 40.79 47.46
C PHE A 12 21.06 40.21 46.85
N MET A 13 20.06 41.00 46.60
CA MET A 13 18.78 40.62 46.04
C MET A 13 18.91 40.16 44.54
N LYS A 14 19.77 40.86 43.76
CA LYS A 14 20.03 40.47 42.35
C LYS A 14 20.79 39.15 42.22
N THR A 15 21.68 38.82 43.15
CA THR A 15 22.43 37.53 43.13
C THR A 15 21.56 36.33 43.52
N HIS A 16 20.66 36.51 44.49
CA HIS A 16 19.73 35.45 44.85
C HIS A 16 18.65 35.21 43.78
N PHE A 17 18.14 36.26 43.15
CA PHE A 17 17.18 36.12 42.03
C PHE A 17 17.79 35.39 40.84
N LYS A 18 19.05 35.68 40.47
CA LYS A 18 19.78 34.93 39.42
C LYS A 18 20.00 33.46 39.78
N LYS A 19 20.27 33.16 41.02
CA LYS A 19 20.44 31.76 41.47
C LYS A 19 19.11 31.00 41.49
N ILE A 20 18.01 31.60 41.90
CA ILE A 20 16.67 31.03 41.87
C ILE A 20 16.18 30.84 40.42
N ALA A 21 16.41 31.80 39.52
CA ALA A 21 16.10 31.68 38.14
C ALA A 21 16.93 30.58 37.43
N ALA A 22 18.22 30.46 37.73
CA ALA A 22 19.06 29.37 37.23
C ALA A 22 18.58 28.00 37.73
N LEU A 23 18.19 27.88 39.03
CA LEU A 23 17.65 26.64 39.59
C LEU A 23 16.31 26.25 38.96
N ALA A 24 15.43 27.22 38.67
CA ALA A 24 14.14 27.00 37.98
C ALA A 24 14.34 26.52 36.55
N VAL A 25 15.29 27.10 35.80
CA VAL A 25 15.60 26.66 34.42
C VAL A 25 16.21 25.26 34.42
N THR A 26 17.07 24.92 35.41
CA THR A 26 17.64 23.56 35.54
C THR A 26 16.55 22.55 35.90
N LEU A 27 15.59 22.91 36.75
CA LEU A 27 14.48 22.05 37.14
C LEU A 27 13.52 21.79 35.95
N ILE A 28 13.28 22.81 35.12
CA ILE A 28 12.47 22.68 33.89
C ILE A 28 13.19 21.79 32.87
N MET A 29 14.51 21.90 32.72
CA MET A 29 15.30 20.99 31.89
C MET A 29 15.29 19.52 32.39
N ILE A 30 15.31 19.28 33.68
CA ILE A 30 15.25 17.93 34.25
C ILE A 30 13.85 17.32 34.05
N ILE A 31 12.79 18.10 34.14
CA ILE A 31 11.41 17.63 33.90
C ILE A 31 11.19 17.31 32.41
N SER A 32 11.83 18.06 31.51
CA SER A 32 11.73 17.76 30.06
C SER A 32 12.55 16.52 29.63
N LEU A 33 13.57 16.13 30.39
CA LEU A 33 14.32 14.88 30.13
C LEU A 33 13.63 13.61 30.66
N SER A 34 12.68 13.76 31.59
CA SER A 34 11.91 12.63 32.15
C SER A 34 10.71 12.25 31.25
N ALA A 35 10.43 13.02 30.20
CA ALA A 35 9.36 12.76 29.21
C ALA A 35 9.81 11.82 28.06
N CYS A 36 11.08 11.39 28.03
CA CYS A 36 11.56 10.40 27.09
C CYS A 36 11.51 8.99 27.69
N GLY A 37 10.45 8.24 27.30
CA GLY A 37 10.55 6.81 27.13
C GLY A 37 10.37 5.91 28.33
N SER A 38 9.18 5.82 28.89
CA SER A 38 8.70 4.51 29.34
C SER A 38 7.69 4.02 28.29
N LYS A 39 7.99 2.94 27.55
CA LYS A 39 6.95 2.15 26.88
C LYS A 39 5.95 1.81 27.97
N SER A 40 4.75 2.36 27.86
CA SER A 40 3.64 2.03 28.74
C SER A 40 3.29 0.55 28.50
N GLU A 41 2.95 -0.20 29.54
CA GLU A 41 2.45 -1.59 29.43
C GLU A 41 1.23 -1.73 28.52
N ASN A 42 0.61 -0.61 28.11
CA ASN A 42 -0.46 -0.54 27.12
C ASN A 42 0.01 -0.63 25.65
N ASP A 43 1.32 -0.66 25.38
CA ASP A 43 1.87 -0.69 24.01
C ASP A 43 1.95 -2.10 23.40
N ALA A 44 1.82 -3.16 24.19
CA ALA A 44 1.92 -4.54 23.69
C ALA A 44 0.87 -4.92 22.61
N ASP A 45 -0.23 -4.19 22.55
CA ASP A 45 -1.33 -4.41 21.61
C ASP A 45 -1.37 -3.37 20.45
N THR A 46 -0.34 -2.53 20.34
CA THR A 46 -0.20 -1.49 19.32
C THR A 46 0.96 -1.81 18.38
N LEU A 47 0.72 -1.74 17.08
CA LEU A 47 1.75 -1.84 16.04
C LEU A 47 1.99 -0.45 15.45
N VAL A 48 3.21 0.05 15.51
CA VAL A 48 3.63 1.30 14.85
C VAL A 48 4.38 0.95 13.57
N TYR A 49 3.75 1.25 12.44
CA TYR A 49 4.27 0.98 11.09
C TYR A 49 4.75 2.25 10.42
N GLY A 50 6.01 2.26 9.99
CA GLY A 50 6.58 3.37 9.22
C GLY A 50 6.11 3.35 7.76
N SER A 51 5.31 4.34 7.37
CA SER A 51 4.62 4.42 6.09
C SER A 51 4.90 5.72 5.35
N HIS A 52 4.34 5.81 4.14
CA HIS A 52 4.18 7.03 3.36
C HIS A 52 2.86 7.69 3.70
N ASP A 53 2.70 8.95 3.29
CA ASP A 53 1.41 9.65 3.42
C ASP A 53 0.43 9.23 2.32
N TYR A 54 -0.84 9.37 2.62
CA TYR A 54 -1.95 9.11 1.71
C TYR A 54 -2.71 10.41 1.47
N THR A 55 -3.07 10.69 0.23
CA THR A 55 -3.90 11.85 -0.11
C THR A 55 -5.39 11.56 0.02
N ALA A 56 -5.78 10.31 -0.20
CA ALA A 56 -7.16 9.84 -0.15
C ALA A 56 -7.19 8.32 -0.02
N ILE A 57 -8.17 7.77 0.67
CA ILE A 57 -8.38 6.33 0.81
C ILE A 57 -9.75 5.97 0.27
N ASN A 58 -9.80 5.45 -0.96
CA ASN A 58 -11.02 5.00 -1.62
C ASN A 58 -10.69 3.89 -2.62
N PRO A 59 -11.05 2.63 -2.33
CA PRO A 59 -10.65 1.49 -3.15
C PRO A 59 -11.26 1.48 -4.56
N ALA A 60 -12.36 2.18 -4.79
CA ALA A 60 -12.96 2.28 -6.12
C ALA A 60 -12.29 3.34 -7.01
N LEU A 61 -11.49 4.25 -6.45
CA LEU A 61 -10.83 5.33 -7.19
C LEU A 61 -9.33 5.12 -7.32
N TYR A 62 -8.67 4.69 -6.24
CA TYR A 62 -7.22 4.64 -6.11
C TYR A 62 -6.73 3.26 -5.68
N GLU A 63 -5.61 2.85 -6.25
CA GLU A 63 -4.93 1.62 -5.86
C GLU A 63 -3.93 1.93 -4.74
N HIS A 64 -4.35 1.74 -3.48
CA HIS A 64 -3.50 1.85 -2.30
C HIS A 64 -3.40 0.52 -1.58
N GLY A 65 -2.21 -0.08 -1.59
CA GLY A 65 -1.94 -1.45 -1.14
C GLY A 65 -2.40 -1.78 0.28
N GLU A 66 -1.48 -1.67 1.25
CA GLU A 66 -1.67 -2.23 2.58
C GLU A 66 -2.81 -1.60 3.39
N ILE A 67 -3.01 -0.28 3.33
CA ILE A 67 -4.05 0.38 4.14
C ILE A 67 -5.46 0.03 3.65
N ASN A 68 -5.65 -0.14 2.33
CA ASN A 68 -6.93 -0.56 1.78
C ASN A 68 -7.33 -1.95 2.28
N SER A 69 -6.39 -2.90 2.34
CA SER A 69 -6.64 -4.26 2.81
C SER A 69 -6.98 -4.35 4.31
N LEU A 70 -6.59 -3.34 5.09
CA LEU A 70 -6.94 -3.24 6.51
C LEU A 70 -8.32 -2.62 6.73
N ILE A 71 -8.66 -1.59 5.96
CA ILE A 71 -9.94 -0.86 6.14
C ILE A 71 -11.08 -1.53 5.39
N PHE A 72 -10.82 -2.11 4.22
CA PHE A 72 -11.84 -2.70 3.37
C PHE A 72 -11.68 -4.21 3.23
N ALA A 73 -12.73 -4.85 2.75
CA ALA A 73 -12.72 -6.25 2.34
C ALA A 73 -13.40 -6.40 0.98
N GLY A 74 -12.87 -7.31 0.16
CA GLY A 74 -13.44 -7.70 -1.13
C GLY A 74 -14.35 -8.92 -1.03
N LEU A 75 -14.94 -9.33 -2.14
CA LEU A 75 -15.68 -10.60 -2.23
C LEU A 75 -14.75 -11.79 -2.07
N THR A 76 -13.55 -11.66 -2.62
CA THR A 76 -12.46 -12.63 -2.57
C THR A 76 -11.24 -12.00 -1.91
N ALA A 77 -10.26 -12.80 -1.54
CA ALA A 77 -8.96 -12.37 -1.03
C ALA A 77 -7.86 -13.32 -1.53
N HIS A 78 -6.60 -12.93 -1.39
CA HIS A 78 -5.47 -13.84 -1.57
C HIS A 78 -4.92 -14.28 -0.22
N ASP A 79 -4.60 -15.57 -0.10
CA ASP A 79 -3.89 -16.10 1.07
C ASP A 79 -2.37 -15.81 1.00
N LYS A 80 -1.63 -16.25 2.02
CA LYS A 80 -0.16 -16.11 2.09
C LYS A 80 0.61 -16.76 0.93
N ASP A 81 -0.01 -17.71 0.23
CA ASP A 81 0.54 -18.42 -0.93
C ASP A 81 0.03 -17.83 -2.26
N ASN A 82 -0.61 -16.66 -2.20
CA ASN A 82 -1.23 -15.95 -3.32
C ASN A 82 -2.32 -16.77 -4.05
N LYS A 83 -3.03 -17.61 -3.30
CA LYS A 83 -4.20 -18.33 -3.81
C LYS A 83 -5.45 -17.54 -3.52
N LEU A 84 -6.35 -17.51 -4.50
CA LEU A 84 -7.65 -16.88 -4.34
C LEU A 84 -8.51 -17.70 -3.35
N VAL A 85 -9.02 -17.02 -2.33
CA VAL A 85 -9.81 -17.60 -1.25
C VAL A 85 -11.10 -16.81 -1.00
N PRO A 86 -12.15 -17.43 -0.42
CA PRO A 86 -13.37 -16.74 0.00
C PRO A 86 -13.09 -15.65 1.04
N ALA A 87 -13.72 -14.48 0.83
CA ALA A 87 -13.68 -13.35 1.77
C ALA A 87 -15.12 -12.93 2.17
N LEU A 88 -15.63 -11.78 1.73
CA LEU A 88 -17.05 -11.43 1.96
C LEU A 88 -18.02 -12.38 1.26
N ALA A 89 -17.63 -12.91 0.09
CA ALA A 89 -18.34 -14.04 -0.51
C ALA A 89 -17.83 -15.34 0.14
N GLU A 90 -18.73 -16.21 0.54
CA GLU A 90 -18.39 -17.56 1.02
C GLU A 90 -18.06 -18.52 -0.11
N LYS A 91 -18.64 -18.30 -1.30
CA LYS A 91 -18.43 -19.06 -2.54
C LYS A 91 -18.79 -18.23 -3.77
N TRP A 92 -18.32 -18.70 -4.92
CA TRP A 92 -18.71 -18.18 -6.23
C TRP A 92 -18.76 -19.27 -7.27
N GLU A 93 -19.48 -19.01 -8.36
CA GLU A 93 -19.68 -19.89 -9.50
C GLU A 93 -19.42 -19.10 -10.78
N TYR A 94 -18.89 -19.77 -11.80
CA TYR A 94 -18.72 -19.19 -13.13
C TYR A 94 -19.40 -20.06 -14.18
N ASP A 95 -20.31 -19.46 -14.93
CA ASP A 95 -20.91 -20.06 -16.10
C ASP A 95 -20.19 -19.58 -17.37
N ALA A 96 -19.38 -20.46 -17.94
CA ALA A 96 -18.59 -20.14 -19.15
C ALA A 96 -19.46 -19.97 -20.39
N ALA A 97 -20.66 -20.57 -20.46
CA ALA A 97 -21.55 -20.48 -21.61
C ALA A 97 -22.17 -19.07 -21.73
N THR A 98 -22.40 -18.41 -20.60
CA THR A 98 -23.01 -17.08 -20.54
C THR A 98 -22.04 -16.00 -20.07
N HIS A 99 -20.78 -16.33 -19.77
CA HIS A 99 -19.77 -15.47 -19.17
C HIS A 99 -20.25 -14.82 -17.86
N THR A 100 -20.97 -15.58 -17.02
CA THR A 100 -21.66 -15.05 -15.84
C THR A 100 -21.01 -15.55 -14.56
N TRP A 101 -20.61 -14.63 -13.71
CA TRP A 101 -20.15 -14.89 -12.35
C TRP A 101 -21.28 -14.69 -11.37
N LYS A 102 -21.39 -15.59 -10.36
CA LYS A 102 -22.35 -15.51 -9.28
C LYS A 102 -21.63 -15.64 -7.95
N PHE A 103 -21.73 -14.60 -7.12
CA PHE A 103 -21.12 -14.56 -5.79
C PHE A 103 -22.19 -14.66 -4.72
N HIS A 104 -21.94 -15.44 -3.67
CA HIS A 104 -22.82 -15.62 -2.54
C HIS A 104 -22.16 -15.02 -1.30
N LEU A 105 -22.74 -13.94 -0.76
CA LEU A 105 -22.23 -13.26 0.42
C LEU A 105 -22.51 -14.07 1.69
N ARG A 106 -21.59 -13.97 2.66
CA ARG A 106 -21.76 -14.50 4.01
C ARG A 106 -22.93 -13.83 4.72
N ASP A 107 -23.41 -14.50 5.76
CA ASP A 107 -24.40 -13.93 6.68
C ASP A 107 -23.76 -12.91 7.62
N GLY A 108 -24.56 -11.90 8.04
CA GLY A 108 -24.21 -10.99 9.12
C GLY A 108 -23.09 -10.01 8.82
N LEU A 109 -22.75 -9.79 7.53
CA LEU A 109 -21.71 -8.85 7.14
C LEU A 109 -22.08 -7.42 7.57
N LYS A 110 -21.10 -6.71 8.15
CA LYS A 110 -21.25 -5.34 8.64
C LYS A 110 -20.14 -4.44 8.14
N PHE A 111 -20.48 -3.19 7.90
CA PHE A 111 -19.52 -2.10 7.81
C PHE A 111 -19.07 -1.65 9.21
N HIS A 112 -18.01 -0.87 9.30
CA HIS A 112 -17.45 -0.34 10.55
C HIS A 112 -18.44 0.51 11.36
N ASP A 113 -19.42 1.12 10.69
CA ASP A 113 -20.51 1.88 11.31
C ASP A 113 -21.70 1.03 11.79
N GLY A 114 -21.59 -0.30 11.66
CA GLY A 114 -22.58 -1.28 12.09
C GLY A 114 -23.72 -1.52 11.09
N LYS A 115 -23.77 -0.83 9.96
CA LYS A 115 -24.76 -1.08 8.90
C LYS A 115 -24.49 -2.39 8.19
N ASP A 116 -25.54 -3.03 7.68
CA ASP A 116 -25.44 -4.26 6.91
C ASP A 116 -24.71 -4.00 5.57
N LEU A 117 -23.80 -4.90 5.22
CA LEU A 117 -23.23 -4.99 3.90
C LEU A 117 -24.03 -6.01 3.09
N THR A 118 -24.49 -5.62 1.91
CA THR A 118 -25.36 -6.40 1.05
C THR A 118 -24.87 -6.44 -0.40
N SER A 119 -25.48 -7.26 -1.24
CA SER A 119 -25.24 -7.32 -2.69
C SER A 119 -25.37 -5.94 -3.38
N GLU A 120 -26.23 -5.06 -2.85
CA GLU A 120 -26.43 -3.72 -3.39
C GLU A 120 -25.21 -2.81 -3.17
N ASP A 121 -24.39 -3.04 -2.13
CA ASP A 121 -23.13 -2.31 -1.91
C ASP A 121 -22.07 -2.78 -2.88
N VAL A 122 -22.04 -4.07 -3.20
CA VAL A 122 -21.16 -4.64 -4.23
C VAL A 122 -21.48 -4.04 -5.60
N LYS A 123 -22.77 -4.05 -5.99
CA LYS A 123 -23.23 -3.43 -7.23
C LYS A 123 -22.85 -1.96 -7.28
N PHE A 124 -23.11 -1.21 -6.22
CA PHE A 124 -22.76 0.21 -6.12
C PHE A 124 -21.26 0.44 -6.33
N THR A 125 -20.40 -0.39 -5.73
CA THR A 125 -18.94 -0.27 -5.84
C THR A 125 -18.48 -0.45 -7.29
N LEU A 126 -18.97 -1.48 -7.97
CA LEU A 126 -18.62 -1.76 -9.36
C LEU A 126 -19.16 -0.68 -10.32
N GLU A 127 -20.40 -0.21 -10.11
CA GLU A 127 -20.96 0.90 -10.86
C GLU A 127 -20.17 2.19 -10.64
N ALA A 128 -19.68 2.43 -9.43
CA ALA A 128 -18.82 3.58 -9.11
C ALA A 128 -17.48 3.54 -9.85
N ILE A 129 -16.86 2.37 -10.00
CA ILE A 129 -15.62 2.18 -10.77
C ILE A 129 -15.88 2.44 -12.27
N LEU A 130 -17.01 1.96 -12.78
CA LEU A 130 -17.38 2.08 -14.21
C LEU A 130 -17.86 3.49 -14.60
N ASP A 131 -18.31 4.31 -13.64
CA ASP A 131 -18.74 5.68 -13.94
C ASP A 131 -17.54 6.54 -14.32
N LYS A 132 -17.47 6.92 -15.60
CA LYS A 132 -16.41 7.78 -16.17
C LYS A 132 -16.20 9.09 -15.41
N LYS A 133 -17.23 9.59 -14.71
CA LYS A 133 -17.13 10.83 -13.90
C LYS A 133 -16.21 10.67 -12.69
N ASN A 134 -16.01 9.44 -12.24
CA ASN A 134 -15.17 9.13 -11.10
C ASN A 134 -13.69 8.98 -11.46
N ASN A 135 -13.37 8.81 -12.77
CA ASN A 135 -11.99 8.66 -13.25
C ASN A 135 -11.18 7.63 -12.45
N SER A 136 -11.79 6.45 -12.23
CA SER A 136 -11.16 5.36 -11.48
C SER A 136 -9.89 4.86 -12.17
N GLU A 137 -8.80 4.74 -11.43
CA GLU A 137 -7.52 4.22 -11.94
C GLU A 137 -7.59 2.73 -12.34
N ILE A 138 -8.54 2.00 -11.75
CA ILE A 138 -8.70 0.55 -11.93
C ILE A 138 -9.82 0.17 -12.89
N VAL A 139 -10.44 1.13 -13.58
CA VAL A 139 -11.60 0.88 -14.48
C VAL A 139 -11.32 -0.18 -15.54
N SER A 140 -10.07 -0.28 -16.02
CA SER A 140 -9.66 -1.26 -17.03
C SER A 140 -9.93 -2.71 -16.64
N ASN A 141 -9.88 -3.05 -15.36
CA ASN A 141 -10.13 -4.39 -14.84
C ASN A 141 -11.62 -4.78 -14.88
N TYR A 142 -12.51 -3.80 -14.96
CA TYR A 142 -13.97 -3.98 -14.83
C TYR A 142 -14.75 -3.60 -16.09
N GLN A 143 -14.11 -3.06 -17.12
CA GLN A 143 -14.76 -2.54 -18.33
C GLN A 143 -15.57 -3.59 -19.13
N ASP A 144 -15.29 -4.88 -18.90
CA ASP A 144 -16.00 -5.99 -19.55
C ASP A 144 -17.32 -6.35 -18.83
N ILE A 145 -17.66 -5.68 -17.74
CA ILE A 145 -18.95 -5.86 -17.07
C ILE A 145 -20.07 -5.32 -17.96
N GLU A 146 -20.98 -6.19 -18.37
CA GLU A 146 -22.16 -5.87 -19.16
C GLU A 146 -23.37 -5.56 -18.27
N ASN A 147 -23.57 -6.38 -17.23
CA ASN A 147 -24.70 -6.22 -16.33
C ASN A 147 -24.39 -6.73 -14.92
N ILE A 148 -24.99 -6.08 -13.91
CA ILE A 148 -24.91 -6.48 -12.51
C ILE A 148 -26.32 -6.56 -11.93
N THR A 149 -26.72 -7.71 -11.42
CA THR A 149 -28.00 -7.89 -10.76
C THR A 149 -27.82 -8.42 -9.35
N CYS A 150 -28.74 -8.03 -8.47
CA CYS A 150 -28.80 -8.45 -7.08
C CYS A 150 -30.18 -9.09 -6.84
N PRO A 151 -30.36 -10.40 -7.11
CA PRO A 151 -31.65 -11.07 -6.94
C PRO A 151 -32.16 -11.03 -5.49
N ASP A 152 -31.24 -10.99 -4.56
CA ASP A 152 -31.48 -10.85 -3.12
C ASP A 152 -30.31 -10.13 -2.43
N LYS A 153 -30.39 -9.93 -1.10
CA LYS A 153 -29.38 -9.21 -0.33
C LYS A 153 -28.00 -9.88 -0.27
N LYS A 154 -27.91 -11.17 -0.66
CA LYS A 154 -26.66 -11.96 -0.54
C LYS A 154 -26.12 -12.46 -1.87
N THR A 155 -26.86 -12.29 -2.95
CA THR A 155 -26.47 -12.81 -4.25
C THR A 155 -26.16 -11.66 -5.21
N VAL A 156 -24.93 -11.68 -5.77
CA VAL A 156 -24.52 -10.77 -6.84
C VAL A 156 -24.26 -11.60 -8.07
N VAL A 157 -24.89 -11.22 -9.18
CA VAL A 157 -24.71 -11.86 -10.49
C VAL A 157 -24.11 -10.81 -11.44
N ILE A 158 -22.95 -11.12 -12.00
CA ILE A 158 -22.19 -10.23 -12.88
C ILE A 158 -22.00 -10.92 -14.23
N LYS A 159 -22.61 -10.34 -15.26
CA LYS A 159 -22.44 -10.80 -16.64
C LYS A 159 -21.32 -10.00 -17.30
N LEU A 160 -20.40 -10.68 -17.94
CA LEU A 160 -19.32 -10.09 -18.73
C LEU A 160 -19.63 -10.17 -20.21
N SER A 161 -19.12 -9.20 -20.99
CA SER A 161 -19.26 -9.15 -22.46
C SER A 161 -18.38 -10.18 -23.17
N LYS A 162 -17.38 -10.71 -22.49
CA LYS A 162 -16.47 -11.76 -22.98
C LYS A 162 -15.97 -12.62 -21.84
N GLU A 163 -15.39 -13.76 -22.19
CA GLU A 163 -14.77 -14.64 -21.20
C GLU A 163 -13.62 -13.93 -20.44
N ASN A 164 -13.66 -14.03 -19.10
CA ASN A 164 -12.59 -13.60 -18.22
C ASN A 164 -12.54 -14.51 -16.99
N VAL A 165 -11.72 -15.54 -17.06
CA VAL A 165 -11.55 -16.52 -15.97
C VAL A 165 -10.81 -15.96 -14.76
N ALA A 166 -10.09 -14.83 -14.91
CA ALA A 166 -9.40 -14.15 -13.85
C ALA A 166 -10.29 -13.11 -13.12
N PHE A 167 -11.55 -12.95 -13.52
CA PHE A 167 -12.41 -11.90 -12.97
C PHE A 167 -12.61 -12.00 -11.46
N ALA A 168 -12.61 -13.22 -10.91
CA ALA A 168 -12.71 -13.41 -9.46
C ALA A 168 -11.50 -12.84 -8.69
N ASP A 169 -10.31 -12.75 -9.31
CA ASP A 169 -9.14 -12.09 -8.72
C ASP A 169 -9.35 -10.57 -8.58
N TYR A 170 -10.11 -9.95 -9.48
CA TYR A 170 -10.44 -8.51 -9.37
C TYR A 170 -11.48 -8.23 -8.28
N MET A 171 -12.19 -9.25 -7.79
CA MET A 171 -13.16 -9.09 -6.71
C MET A 171 -12.53 -8.97 -5.33
N THR A 172 -11.21 -8.87 -5.23
CA THR A 172 -10.48 -8.46 -4.03
C THR A 172 -10.65 -6.97 -3.70
N ILE A 173 -11.23 -6.20 -4.61
CA ILE A 173 -11.53 -4.76 -4.41
C ILE A 173 -12.42 -4.54 -3.18
N GLY A 174 -12.06 -3.57 -2.36
CA GLY A 174 -12.83 -3.22 -1.18
C GLY A 174 -14.23 -2.69 -1.49
N ILE A 175 -15.24 -3.22 -0.80
CA ILE A 175 -16.64 -2.84 -1.03
C ILE A 175 -16.96 -1.53 -0.31
N LEU A 176 -17.56 -0.59 -1.05
CA LEU A 176 -17.98 0.73 -0.58
C LEU A 176 -19.38 0.72 0.05
N PRO A 177 -19.60 1.49 1.14
CA PRO A 177 -20.92 1.64 1.75
C PRO A 177 -21.83 2.55 0.90
N LYS A 178 -22.76 1.95 0.16
CA LYS A 178 -23.74 2.66 -0.67
C LYS A 178 -24.50 3.73 0.11
N HIS A 179 -24.85 3.44 1.37
CA HIS A 179 -25.63 4.36 2.23
C HIS A 179 -24.90 5.67 2.55
N LEU A 180 -23.56 5.69 2.52
CA LEU A 180 -22.75 6.90 2.75
C LEU A 180 -22.44 7.66 1.46
N LEU A 181 -22.41 6.99 0.32
CA LEU A 181 -21.82 7.52 -0.91
C LEU A 181 -22.83 7.73 -2.06
N LYS A 182 -24.00 7.13 -2.01
CA LYS A 182 -25.02 7.29 -3.05
C LYS A 182 -25.37 8.77 -3.26
N GLY A 183 -25.25 9.22 -4.51
CA GLY A 183 -25.52 10.61 -4.92
C GLY A 183 -24.41 11.61 -4.60
N LYS A 184 -23.28 11.17 -4.04
CA LYS A 184 -22.12 12.03 -3.80
C LYS A 184 -21.14 11.99 -4.95
N LYS A 185 -20.38 13.05 -5.13
CA LYS A 185 -19.21 13.08 -6.05
C LYS A 185 -18.04 12.39 -5.35
N LEU A 186 -17.70 11.17 -5.77
CA LEU A 186 -16.74 10.33 -5.07
C LEU A 186 -15.34 10.96 -4.96
N ALA A 187 -14.85 11.59 -6.02
CA ALA A 187 -13.51 12.20 -6.03
C ALA A 187 -13.29 13.28 -4.93
N THR A 188 -14.37 13.91 -4.43
CA THR A 188 -14.31 14.96 -3.41
C THR A 188 -15.12 14.63 -2.17
N ALA A 189 -15.52 13.38 -1.99
CA ALA A 189 -16.29 12.97 -0.82
C ALA A 189 -15.42 13.01 0.44
N GLU A 190 -15.97 13.50 1.55
CA GLU A 190 -15.34 13.45 2.88
C GLU A 190 -14.95 12.01 3.28
N PHE A 191 -15.65 11.03 2.73
CA PHE A 191 -15.35 9.61 2.87
C PHE A 191 -13.88 9.28 2.58
N ASN A 192 -13.25 9.97 1.64
CA ASN A 192 -11.88 9.69 1.23
C ASN A 192 -10.85 10.00 2.34
N GLN A 193 -11.24 10.83 3.32
CA GLN A 193 -10.46 11.15 4.52
C GLN A 193 -10.98 10.43 5.78
N LYS A 194 -12.23 9.95 5.72
CA LYS A 194 -12.90 9.22 6.82
C LYS A 194 -13.55 7.95 6.28
N PRO A 195 -12.75 7.02 5.73
CA PRO A 195 -13.29 5.81 5.12
C PRO A 195 -13.99 4.92 6.14
N VAL A 196 -15.10 4.35 5.70
CA VAL A 196 -15.86 3.32 6.42
C VAL A 196 -15.86 2.07 5.54
N GLY A 197 -15.17 1.03 5.97
CA GLY A 197 -15.07 -0.24 5.24
C GLY A 197 -15.70 -1.39 6.01
N ALA A 198 -15.35 -2.61 5.57
CA ALA A 198 -15.74 -3.87 6.20
C ALA A 198 -14.51 -4.76 6.48
N GLY A 199 -13.33 -4.17 6.49
CA GLY A 199 -12.06 -4.82 6.78
C GLY A 199 -11.82 -5.06 8.26
N PRO A 200 -10.67 -5.67 8.61
CA PRO A 200 -10.33 -6.01 10.00
C PRO A 200 -10.10 -4.79 10.92
N TYR A 201 -9.79 -3.63 10.36
CA TYR A 201 -9.52 -2.41 11.12
C TYR A 201 -10.33 -1.23 10.60
N LYS A 202 -10.78 -0.37 11.51
CA LYS A 202 -11.49 0.89 11.22
C LYS A 202 -10.57 2.09 11.48
N LEU A 203 -10.66 3.10 10.66
CA LEU A 203 -9.96 4.38 10.86
C LEU A 203 -10.58 5.12 12.05
N THR A 204 -9.74 5.60 12.96
CA THR A 204 -10.14 6.40 14.13
C THR A 204 -9.58 7.81 14.11
N SER A 205 -8.37 8.02 13.58
CA SER A 205 -7.83 9.36 13.32
C SER A 205 -6.93 9.37 12.10
N TRP A 206 -6.85 10.51 11.46
CA TRP A 206 -5.91 10.82 10.40
C TRP A 206 -5.38 12.24 10.61
N ASP A 207 -4.13 12.29 11.07
CA ASP A 207 -3.37 13.52 11.25
C ASP A 207 -2.46 13.67 10.04
N GLU A 208 -2.88 14.51 9.09
CA GLU A 208 -2.26 14.68 7.77
C GLU A 208 -0.76 14.97 7.88
N GLY A 209 0.05 14.25 7.12
CA GLY A 209 1.51 14.34 7.16
C GLY A 209 2.18 13.78 8.43
N GLN A 210 1.43 13.24 9.38
CA GLN A 210 1.96 12.73 10.65
C GLN A 210 1.62 11.26 10.88
N SER A 211 0.32 10.92 10.97
CA SER A 211 -0.08 9.54 11.26
C SER A 211 -1.53 9.24 10.87
N ILE A 212 -1.78 7.94 10.63
CA ILE A 212 -3.12 7.40 10.48
C ILE A 212 -3.27 6.30 11.54
N THR A 213 -4.31 6.40 12.37
CA THR A 213 -4.59 5.43 13.42
C THR A 213 -5.79 4.57 13.06
N LEU A 214 -5.57 3.27 13.13
CA LEU A 214 -6.59 2.25 12.93
C LEU A 214 -6.81 1.48 14.22
N GLU A 215 -8.06 1.15 14.52
CA GLU A 215 -8.44 0.25 15.62
C GLU A 215 -9.12 -1.00 15.07
N LYS A 216 -8.94 -2.13 15.75
CA LYS A 216 -9.57 -3.40 15.36
C LYS A 216 -11.08 -3.27 15.28
N PHE A 217 -11.67 -3.97 14.32
CA PHE A 217 -13.11 -4.08 14.17
C PHE A 217 -13.58 -5.46 14.67
N ASP A 218 -14.22 -5.49 15.84
CA ASP A 218 -14.69 -6.74 16.45
C ASP A 218 -15.80 -7.45 15.65
N GLY A 219 -16.45 -6.73 14.72
CA GLY A 219 -17.45 -7.27 13.79
C GLY A 219 -16.89 -7.82 12.48
N TYR A 220 -15.57 -7.96 12.35
CA TYR A 220 -14.95 -8.49 11.14
C TYR A 220 -15.34 -9.94 10.88
N TYR A 221 -15.72 -10.28 9.65
CA TYR A 221 -16.29 -11.58 9.28
C TYR A 221 -15.36 -12.77 9.55
N ALA A 222 -14.05 -12.57 9.49
CA ALA A 222 -13.05 -13.63 9.70
C ALA A 222 -12.57 -13.75 11.16
N GLY A 223 -13.25 -13.07 12.09
CA GLY A 223 -12.91 -13.05 13.51
C GLY A 223 -12.20 -11.80 13.97
N LYS A 224 -11.99 -11.68 15.27
CA LYS A 224 -11.39 -10.49 15.87
C LYS A 224 -9.89 -10.41 15.60
N PRO A 225 -9.37 -9.27 15.09
CA PRO A 225 -7.94 -9.06 14.97
C PRO A 225 -7.23 -9.13 16.34
N HIS A 226 -6.02 -9.67 16.38
CA HIS A 226 -5.22 -9.79 17.61
C HIS A 226 -4.64 -8.44 18.04
N ILE A 227 -4.07 -7.67 17.11
CA ILE A 227 -3.53 -6.33 17.38
C ILE A 227 -4.70 -5.37 17.58
N LYS A 228 -4.71 -4.62 18.69
CA LYS A 228 -5.81 -3.69 18.99
C LYS A 228 -5.75 -2.43 18.18
N LYS A 229 -4.53 -1.91 17.94
CA LYS A 229 -4.28 -0.63 17.27
C LYS A 229 -3.12 -0.73 16.29
N ILE A 230 -3.27 -0.12 15.12
CA ILE A 230 -2.18 0.06 14.16
C ILE A 230 -2.03 1.56 13.91
N ILE A 231 -0.82 2.07 14.05
CA ILE A 231 -0.47 3.45 13.77
C ILE A 231 0.45 3.46 12.53
N PHE A 232 -0.05 3.99 11.42
CA PHE A 232 0.76 4.33 10.26
C PHE A 232 1.46 5.65 10.55
N LYS A 233 2.71 5.62 10.96
CA LYS A 233 3.52 6.81 11.20
C LYS A 233 4.14 7.26 9.89
N ILE A 234 3.88 8.49 9.48
CA ILE A 234 4.36 9.01 8.20
C ILE A 234 5.83 9.37 8.31
N VAL A 235 6.68 8.63 7.60
CA VAL A 235 8.12 8.83 7.55
C VAL A 235 8.60 8.58 6.13
N GLU A 236 8.61 9.63 5.30
CA GLU A 236 8.90 9.52 3.86
C GLU A 236 10.32 9.04 3.56
N ASN A 237 11.29 9.50 4.34
CA ASN A 237 12.69 9.16 4.13
C ASN A 237 13.04 7.78 4.67
N SER A 238 13.58 6.90 3.83
CA SER A 238 13.91 5.50 4.20
C SER A 238 15.01 5.39 5.26
N ASP A 239 15.99 6.31 5.28
CA ASP A 239 17.04 6.31 6.31
C ASP A 239 16.48 6.75 7.67
N ALA A 240 15.54 7.70 7.68
CA ALA A 240 14.81 8.09 8.88
C ALA A 240 13.93 6.95 9.39
N ARG A 241 13.26 6.19 8.52
CA ARG A 241 12.52 4.97 8.90
C ARG A 241 13.44 3.94 9.55
N LEU A 242 14.59 3.67 8.95
CA LEU A 242 15.58 2.75 9.53
C LEU A 242 16.06 3.21 10.90
N LEU A 243 16.32 4.52 11.08
CA LEU A 243 16.76 5.06 12.38
C LEU A 243 15.67 4.89 13.45
N GLN A 244 14.41 5.22 13.11
CA GLN A 244 13.28 5.07 14.03
C GLN A 244 12.98 3.59 14.35
N LEU A 245 13.19 2.68 13.40
CA LEU A 245 13.10 1.25 13.64
C LEU A 245 14.18 0.80 14.65
N LYS A 246 15.42 1.29 14.51
CA LYS A 246 16.54 1.00 15.42
C LYS A 246 16.35 1.61 16.82
N SER A 247 15.70 2.76 16.96
CA SER A 247 15.39 3.39 18.24
C SER A 247 14.16 2.76 18.94
N GLY A 248 13.37 1.94 18.23
CA GLY A 248 12.13 1.38 18.73
C GLY A 248 10.94 2.33 18.67
N ASP A 249 11.04 3.43 17.89
CA ASP A 249 9.93 4.34 17.60
C ASP A 249 8.99 3.79 16.52
N LEU A 250 9.46 2.78 15.78
CA LEU A 250 8.70 1.95 14.84
C LEU A 250 8.88 0.48 15.21
N ASP A 251 7.81 -0.29 15.15
CA ASP A 251 7.83 -1.74 15.31
C ASP A 251 8.07 -2.46 13.98
N MET A 252 7.61 -1.86 12.88
CA MET A 252 7.71 -2.44 11.54
C MET A 252 7.92 -1.34 10.50
N ALA A 253 8.75 -1.60 9.49
CA ALA A 253 8.94 -0.69 8.36
C ALA A 253 9.42 -1.44 7.12
N GLN A 254 9.05 -0.95 5.95
CA GLN A 254 9.68 -1.32 4.70
C GLN A 254 11.00 -0.57 4.56
N ILE A 255 12.09 -1.30 4.32
CA ILE A 255 13.44 -0.77 4.18
C ILE A 255 14.10 -1.22 2.88
N GLU A 256 15.09 -0.45 2.45
CA GLU A 256 15.83 -0.72 1.23
C GLU A 256 16.79 -1.93 1.37
N PRO A 257 17.12 -2.65 0.28
CA PRO A 257 18.04 -3.79 0.31
C PRO A 257 19.38 -3.51 0.97
N LYS A 258 19.95 -2.31 0.76
CA LYS A 258 21.20 -1.86 1.37
C LYS A 258 21.07 -1.75 2.91
N GLN A 259 19.95 -1.22 3.36
CA GLN A 259 19.63 -1.05 4.79
C GLN A 259 19.43 -2.42 5.45
N ALA A 260 18.68 -3.33 4.78
CA ALA A 260 18.49 -4.70 5.26
C ALA A 260 19.82 -5.46 5.42
N LYS A 261 20.78 -5.27 4.48
CA LYS A 261 22.12 -5.86 4.61
C LYS A 261 22.90 -5.30 5.80
N SER A 262 22.75 -4.01 6.12
CA SER A 262 23.40 -3.42 7.29
C SER A 262 22.83 -3.96 8.60
N LEU A 263 21.48 -4.10 8.67
CA LEU A 263 20.82 -4.68 9.85
C LEU A 263 21.27 -6.12 10.12
N LYS A 264 21.42 -6.96 9.11
CA LYS A 264 21.88 -8.35 9.26
C LYS A 264 23.27 -8.47 9.88
N LYS A 265 24.13 -7.45 9.74
CA LYS A 265 25.46 -7.45 10.34
C LYS A 265 25.43 -7.08 11.83
N ASP A 266 24.49 -6.23 12.21
CA ASP A 266 24.53 -5.50 13.49
C ASP A 266 23.56 -6.04 14.53
N SER A 267 22.60 -6.91 14.18
CA SER A 267 21.54 -7.20 15.16
C SER A 267 20.96 -8.61 15.14
N LYS A 268 20.83 -9.13 16.37
CA LYS A 268 19.95 -10.25 16.72
C LYS A 268 18.51 -9.76 17.00
N ASP A 269 18.27 -8.45 16.91
CA ASP A 269 17.07 -7.78 17.43
C ASP A 269 16.00 -7.51 16.36
N PHE A 270 16.28 -7.87 15.08
CA PHE A 270 15.35 -7.65 13.97
C PHE A 270 15.08 -8.90 13.16
N ASP A 271 13.81 -9.21 12.95
CA ASP A 271 13.38 -10.17 11.95
C ASP A 271 13.27 -9.47 10.58
N ILE A 272 13.98 -9.98 9.58
CA ILE A 272 13.98 -9.43 8.24
C ILE A 272 13.28 -10.40 7.30
N TYR A 273 12.12 -9.98 6.79
CA TYR A 273 11.33 -10.73 5.83
C TYR A 273 11.57 -10.20 4.43
N ARG A 274 11.92 -11.07 3.50
CA ARG A 274 12.00 -10.73 2.07
C ARG A 274 10.62 -10.96 1.45
N MET A 275 10.02 -9.91 0.94
CA MET A 275 8.82 -10.02 0.14
C MET A 275 9.19 -10.18 -1.33
N ASN A 276 8.70 -11.25 -1.96
CA ASN A 276 8.77 -11.40 -3.41
C ASN A 276 7.51 -10.82 -3.99
N THR A 277 7.65 -9.70 -4.71
CA THR A 277 6.53 -9.06 -5.41
C THR A 277 6.41 -9.61 -6.84
N ALA A 278 5.24 -9.43 -7.45
CA ALA A 278 5.04 -9.62 -8.87
C ALA A 278 5.48 -8.40 -9.69
N ASP A 279 5.95 -7.35 -9.03
CA ASP A 279 6.42 -6.13 -9.68
C ASP A 279 7.63 -6.38 -10.56
N TYR A 280 7.65 -5.71 -11.68
CA TYR A 280 8.81 -5.70 -12.56
C TYR A 280 9.12 -4.28 -13.04
N ARG A 281 10.36 -4.07 -13.45
CA ARG A 281 10.78 -2.86 -14.16
C ARG A 281 11.12 -3.24 -15.59
N ALA A 282 10.56 -2.51 -16.53
CA ALA A 282 10.76 -2.77 -17.96
C ALA A 282 11.04 -1.48 -18.73
N ILE A 283 11.70 -1.61 -19.87
CA ILE A 283 11.79 -0.57 -20.86
C ILE A 283 10.68 -0.81 -21.88
N ALA A 284 9.75 0.14 -21.96
CA ALA A 284 8.67 0.09 -22.95
C ALA A 284 9.10 0.85 -24.22
N TYR A 285 9.04 0.21 -25.36
CA TYR A 285 9.30 0.83 -26.66
C TYR A 285 8.01 1.33 -27.29
N ASN A 286 7.96 2.61 -27.64
CA ASN A 286 6.78 3.22 -28.20
C ASN A 286 6.67 3.00 -29.72
N TYR A 287 6.12 1.87 -30.13
CA TYR A 287 5.89 1.57 -31.54
C TYR A 287 4.84 2.48 -32.16
N ALA A 288 3.81 2.89 -31.42
CA ALA A 288 2.73 3.71 -31.94
C ALA A 288 3.16 5.16 -32.24
N GLY A 289 4.02 5.73 -31.36
CA GLY A 289 4.44 7.12 -31.47
C GLY A 289 5.78 7.34 -32.20
N SER A 290 6.62 6.32 -32.32
CA SER A 290 7.95 6.45 -32.88
C SER A 290 8.01 6.00 -34.35
N LYS A 291 8.43 6.91 -35.25
CA LYS A 291 8.69 6.58 -36.64
C LYS A 291 9.80 5.53 -36.77
N LEU A 292 10.82 5.61 -35.89
CA LEU A 292 11.97 4.70 -35.89
C LEU A 292 11.53 3.25 -35.64
N PHE A 293 10.80 2.99 -34.57
CA PHE A 293 10.32 1.64 -34.24
C PHE A 293 9.26 1.12 -35.21
N LYS A 294 8.50 2.00 -35.86
CA LYS A 294 7.59 1.61 -36.95
C LYS A 294 8.35 1.15 -38.18
N THR A 295 9.46 1.83 -38.51
CA THR A 295 10.28 1.51 -39.69
C THR A 295 11.14 0.27 -39.46
N TYR A 296 11.65 0.11 -38.23
CA TYR A 296 12.56 -0.97 -37.84
C TYR A 296 12.02 -1.66 -36.55
N PRO A 297 10.97 -2.50 -36.68
CA PRO A 297 10.36 -3.13 -35.51
C PRO A 297 11.30 -4.06 -34.74
N GLU A 298 12.32 -4.63 -35.40
CA GLU A 298 13.34 -5.48 -34.81
C GLU A 298 14.34 -4.71 -33.91
N LEU A 299 14.39 -3.39 -34.01
CA LEU A 299 15.33 -2.56 -33.25
C LEU A 299 15.17 -2.72 -31.73
N ALA A 300 13.94 -2.93 -31.22
CA ALA A 300 13.71 -3.17 -29.81
C ALA A 300 14.40 -4.46 -29.31
N ASN A 301 14.38 -5.51 -30.13
CA ASN A 301 15.04 -6.78 -29.82
C ASN A 301 16.56 -6.60 -29.82
N ILE A 302 17.07 -5.88 -30.84
CA ILE A 302 18.50 -5.58 -30.96
C ILE A 302 18.99 -4.79 -29.73
N LEU A 303 18.28 -3.71 -29.37
CA LEU A 303 18.60 -2.90 -28.20
C LEU A 303 18.55 -3.73 -26.90
N SER A 304 17.65 -4.72 -26.83
CA SER A 304 17.52 -5.60 -25.66
C SER A 304 18.78 -6.44 -25.39
N TYR A 305 19.56 -6.78 -26.43
CA TYR A 305 20.85 -7.44 -26.26
C TYR A 305 21.93 -6.52 -25.67
N GLY A 306 21.79 -5.20 -25.76
CA GLY A 306 22.70 -4.22 -25.17
C GLY A 306 22.46 -3.95 -23.69
N ILE A 307 21.43 -4.50 -23.11
CA ILE A 307 21.06 -4.24 -21.72
C ILE A 307 21.56 -5.36 -20.82
N ASP A 308 22.61 -5.07 -20.05
CA ASP A 308 23.13 -5.98 -19.02
C ASP A 308 22.24 -5.93 -17.77
N ARG A 309 21.17 -6.75 -17.78
CA ARG A 309 20.19 -6.81 -16.69
C ARG A 309 20.80 -7.37 -15.40
N GLU A 310 21.76 -8.28 -15.50
CA GLU A 310 22.45 -8.85 -14.33
C GLU A 310 23.34 -7.82 -13.65
N ALA A 311 24.09 -7.03 -14.44
CA ALA A 311 24.90 -5.94 -13.91
C ALA A 311 24.03 -4.86 -13.25
N ILE A 312 22.86 -4.54 -13.81
CA ILE A 312 21.90 -3.61 -13.21
C ILE A 312 21.42 -4.14 -11.84
N ILE A 313 21.01 -5.41 -11.77
CA ILE A 313 20.57 -6.02 -10.51
C ILE A 313 21.70 -6.02 -9.49
N LYS A 314 22.91 -6.38 -9.91
CA LYS A 314 24.07 -6.44 -9.02
C LYS A 314 24.46 -5.05 -8.48
N SER A 315 24.45 -4.03 -9.32
CA SER A 315 24.89 -2.67 -8.95
C SER A 315 23.79 -1.87 -8.25
N ALA A 316 22.58 -1.83 -8.79
CA ALA A 316 21.48 -1.00 -8.28
C ALA A 316 20.72 -1.67 -7.14
N LEU A 317 20.49 -2.98 -7.23
CA LEU A 317 19.72 -3.74 -6.23
C LEU A 317 20.60 -4.58 -5.31
N LEU A 318 21.94 -4.49 -5.42
CA LEU A 318 22.89 -5.27 -4.62
C LEU A 318 22.66 -6.79 -4.68
N GLY A 319 22.12 -7.28 -5.80
CA GLY A 319 21.74 -8.67 -6.01
C GLY A 319 20.37 -9.06 -5.45
N GLU A 320 19.59 -8.12 -4.94
CA GLU A 320 18.25 -8.36 -4.38
C GLU A 320 17.16 -8.24 -5.46
N GLY A 321 17.31 -8.96 -6.55
CA GLY A 321 16.36 -9.02 -7.64
C GLY A 321 16.63 -10.22 -8.54
N GLN A 322 15.79 -10.38 -9.54
CA GLN A 322 15.95 -11.41 -10.57
C GLN A 322 15.69 -10.82 -11.94
N VAL A 323 16.41 -11.31 -12.96
CA VAL A 323 16.14 -10.93 -14.34
C VAL A 323 14.76 -11.46 -14.74
N ALA A 324 13.90 -10.55 -15.19
CA ALA A 324 12.60 -10.88 -15.76
C ALA A 324 12.70 -10.97 -17.28
N TYR A 325 12.25 -12.07 -17.85
CA TYR A 325 12.12 -12.24 -19.28
C TYR A 325 10.67 -12.22 -19.76
N SER A 326 9.73 -12.11 -18.83
CA SER A 326 8.29 -12.04 -19.04
C SER A 326 7.65 -11.20 -17.95
N PRO A 327 6.55 -10.49 -18.20
CA PRO A 327 5.75 -9.85 -17.16
C PRO A 327 5.14 -10.88 -16.18
N ILE A 328 4.97 -12.13 -16.61
CA ILE A 328 4.50 -13.23 -15.76
C ILE A 328 5.70 -13.94 -15.17
N GLN A 329 6.03 -13.68 -13.91
CA GLN A 329 7.33 -14.04 -13.36
C GLN A 329 7.42 -15.41 -12.68
N LYS A 330 6.47 -15.82 -11.86
CA LYS A 330 6.65 -16.99 -10.97
C LYS A 330 5.39 -17.79 -10.74
N ASN A 331 4.69 -18.17 -11.76
CA ASN A 331 3.58 -19.09 -11.60
C ASN A 331 3.55 -20.12 -12.73
N LYS A 332 2.58 -21.03 -12.69
CA LYS A 332 2.37 -22.07 -13.71
C LYS A 332 2.13 -21.53 -15.13
N PHE A 333 1.87 -20.25 -15.29
CA PHE A 333 1.65 -19.59 -16.58
C PHE A 333 2.92 -18.98 -17.18
N ASN A 334 4.05 -19.01 -16.46
CA ASN A 334 5.32 -18.57 -17.00
C ASN A 334 5.86 -19.62 -17.96
N SER A 335 5.97 -19.29 -19.25
CA SER A 335 6.55 -20.19 -20.25
C SER A 335 8.07 -20.22 -20.16
N SER A 336 8.66 -21.42 -20.23
CA SER A 336 10.10 -21.59 -20.37
C SER A 336 10.58 -21.29 -21.79
N ASP A 337 9.68 -21.24 -22.78
CA ASP A 337 9.98 -21.20 -24.21
C ASP A 337 10.00 -19.78 -24.79
N ILE A 338 10.09 -18.77 -23.91
CA ILE A 338 10.24 -17.37 -24.34
C ILE A 338 11.69 -17.08 -24.75
N GLU A 339 11.87 -16.25 -25.79
CA GLU A 339 13.18 -15.76 -26.16
C GLU A 339 13.79 -14.91 -25.06
N LYS A 340 15.00 -15.30 -24.63
CA LYS A 340 15.77 -14.57 -23.63
C LYS A 340 16.80 -13.71 -24.32
N PHE A 341 16.55 -12.41 -24.40
CA PHE A 341 17.53 -11.44 -24.90
C PHE A 341 18.63 -11.25 -23.86
N ALA A 342 19.47 -12.28 -23.67
CA ALA A 342 20.62 -12.21 -22.76
C ALA A 342 21.62 -11.17 -23.31
N TYR A 343 22.30 -10.46 -22.39
CA TYR A 343 23.27 -9.45 -22.75
C TYR A 343 24.34 -10.01 -23.72
N ASN A 344 24.40 -9.43 -24.89
CA ASN A 344 25.37 -9.80 -25.94
C ASN A 344 25.55 -8.61 -26.90
N PRO A 345 26.48 -7.69 -26.59
CA PRO A 345 26.71 -6.50 -27.40
C PRO A 345 27.17 -6.80 -28.84
N ASP A 346 27.77 -7.96 -29.08
CA ASP A 346 28.23 -8.34 -30.44
C ASP A 346 27.04 -8.54 -31.39
N LYS A 347 25.90 -8.96 -30.88
CA LYS A 347 24.67 -9.07 -31.67
C LYS A 347 24.16 -7.72 -32.15
N ILE A 348 24.44 -6.63 -31.45
CA ILE A 348 24.05 -5.28 -31.84
C ILE A 348 24.86 -4.87 -33.07
N ILE A 349 26.15 -5.10 -33.04
CA ILE A 349 27.11 -4.72 -34.11
C ILE A 349 26.77 -5.46 -35.41
N LEU A 350 26.45 -6.75 -35.33
CA LEU A 350 26.12 -7.56 -36.51
C LEU A 350 24.81 -7.12 -37.18
N HIS A 351 23.83 -6.64 -36.40
CA HIS A 351 22.57 -6.12 -36.94
C HIS A 351 22.70 -4.70 -37.53
N ASP A 352 23.62 -3.89 -37.00
CA ASP A 352 23.85 -2.51 -37.46
C ASP A 352 24.32 -2.48 -38.92
N VAL A 353 25.17 -3.43 -39.33
CA VAL A 353 25.66 -3.56 -40.71
C VAL A 353 24.53 -3.93 -41.69
N THR A 354 23.50 -4.63 -41.25
CA THR A 354 22.37 -5.03 -42.10
C THR A 354 21.26 -3.99 -42.17
N LEU A 355 21.06 -3.20 -41.12
CA LEU A 355 19.98 -2.20 -41.03
C LEU A 355 20.36 -0.86 -41.67
N PHE A 356 21.65 -0.45 -41.60
CA PHE A 356 22.09 0.86 -42.07
C PHE A 356 23.05 0.77 -43.25
N GLY A 357 23.34 -0.43 -43.74
CA GLY A 357 24.26 -0.72 -44.84
C GLY A 357 23.63 -0.77 -46.23
N LYS A 358 22.58 0.01 -46.50
CA LYS A 358 22.03 0.27 -47.85
C LYS A 358 21.76 1.74 -48.05
#